data_8d33ad2c4be7943242a1a69f952788ba
#
_entry.id   8d33ad2c4be7943242a1a69f952788ba
#
_cell.length_a   1.000
_cell.length_b   1.000
_cell.length_c   1.000
_cell.angle_alpha   90.00
_cell.angle_beta   90.00
_cell.angle_gamma   90.00
#
_symmetry.space_group_name_H-M   'P 1'
#
loop_
_entity.id
_entity.type
_entity.pdbx_description
1 polymer ?
#
loop_
_entity_poly.entity_id
_entity_poly.type
_entity_poly.pdbx_seq_one_letter_code
_entity_poly.pdbx_strand_id
1 'polypeptide(L)'
;IYFLLRKKKNLYITSNLVLRVNSLFQYFKKKITKKDIYYIEGDYIWGRKIKLFGWRSELNEYSIIHGAAIHIIDLIMWITNLKPISVSTYANNKPTKNTKFRKNSLVVLLLEFPNNILAKISANASACHNHIHELKIFSKNKILVNNNFGSYEYKRNKLYKINSSYPDKKNRKKLIQNFIDFLVKKNKKLMIKHQEQFDLMSVCFAAEKSMLQKKKN
;
A
#
# COMPACT_ATOMS: atom_id res chain seq x y z
N ILE A 1 -16.59 -16.73 -4.24
CA ILE A 1 -16.37 -18.05 -3.60
C ILE A 1 -15.95 -17.87 -2.14
N TYR A 2 -14.87 -17.13 -1.82
CA TYR A 2 -14.38 -16.95 -0.44
C TYR A 2 -15.45 -16.38 0.52
N PHE A 3 -16.20 -15.35 0.11
CA PHE A 3 -17.27 -14.75 0.92
C PHE A 3 -18.36 -15.76 1.27
N LEU A 4 -18.74 -16.60 0.31
CA LEU A 4 -19.74 -17.67 0.51
C LEU A 4 -19.21 -18.76 1.45
N LEU A 5 -17.96 -19.18 1.30
CA LEU A 5 -17.32 -20.17 2.16
C LEU A 5 -17.19 -19.67 3.60
N ARG A 6 -16.83 -18.39 3.79
CA ARG A 6 -16.76 -17.76 5.11
C ARG A 6 -18.12 -17.79 5.81
N LYS A 7 -19.19 -17.39 5.11
CA LYS A 7 -20.55 -17.36 5.67
C LYS A 7 -21.03 -18.75 6.07
N LYS A 8 -20.73 -19.77 5.26
CA LYS A 8 -21.11 -21.16 5.53
C LYS A 8 -20.30 -21.85 6.63
N LYS A 9 -19.00 -21.49 6.79
CA LYS A 9 -18.07 -22.23 7.66
C LYS A 9 -17.51 -21.40 8.82
N ASN A 10 -18.01 -20.19 9.08
CA ASN A 10 -17.47 -19.26 10.10
C ASN A 10 -15.93 -19.04 10.01
N LEU A 11 -15.40 -19.06 8.78
CA LEU A 11 -13.98 -18.88 8.56
C LEU A 11 -13.62 -17.40 8.58
N TYR A 12 -12.47 -17.10 9.17
CA TYR A 12 -11.92 -15.77 9.23
C TYR A 12 -10.58 -15.72 8.49
N ILE A 13 -10.31 -14.59 7.86
CA ILE A 13 -9.05 -14.31 7.17
C ILE A 13 -8.55 -12.92 7.55
N THR A 14 -7.25 -12.77 7.65
CA THR A 14 -6.61 -11.47 7.78
C THR A 14 -5.45 -11.36 6.82
N SER A 15 -5.17 -10.14 6.38
CA SER A 15 -4.03 -9.81 5.53
C SER A 15 -2.91 -9.18 6.34
N ASN A 16 -1.66 -9.44 5.96
CA ASN A 16 -0.49 -8.91 6.65
C ASN A 16 -0.16 -7.46 6.20
N LEU A 17 -1.11 -6.52 6.40
CA LEU A 17 -0.99 -5.10 6.03
C LEU A 17 -0.21 -4.33 7.09
N VAL A 18 1.07 -4.66 7.22
CA VAL A 18 1.95 -4.22 8.31
C VAL A 18 2.15 -2.71 8.43
N LEU A 19 1.89 -1.94 7.38
CA LEU A 19 2.04 -0.49 7.43
C LEU A 19 1.00 0.17 8.34
N ARG A 20 -0.17 -0.45 8.54
CA ARG A 20 -1.21 0.05 9.45
C ARG A 20 -0.80 0.02 10.92
N VAL A 21 0.13 -0.85 11.32
CA VAL A 21 0.63 -0.93 12.70
C VAL A 21 1.97 -0.22 12.88
N ASN A 22 2.52 0.37 11.83
CA ASN A 22 3.71 1.19 11.93
C ASN A 22 3.38 2.50 12.66
N SER A 23 4.15 2.83 13.70
CA SER A 23 3.92 3.98 14.57
C SER A 23 3.93 5.32 13.82
N LEU A 24 4.80 5.45 12.81
CA LEU A 24 4.86 6.64 11.96
C LEU A 24 3.56 6.85 11.16
N PHE A 25 3.06 5.80 10.49
CA PHE A 25 1.84 5.93 9.69
C PHE A 25 0.58 6.07 10.55
N GLN A 26 0.58 5.52 11.76
CA GLN A 26 -0.45 5.82 12.76
C GLN A 26 -0.41 7.29 13.18
N TYR A 27 0.79 7.85 13.39
CA TYR A 27 0.96 9.27 13.63
C TYR A 27 0.44 10.11 12.47
N PHE A 28 0.79 9.79 11.21
CA PHE A 28 0.27 10.48 10.02
C PHE A 28 -1.25 10.48 9.99
N LYS A 29 -1.87 9.31 10.16
CA LYS A 29 -3.32 9.18 10.18
C LYS A 29 -3.99 10.01 11.27
N LYS A 30 -3.38 10.11 12.46
CA LYS A 30 -3.89 10.92 13.58
C LYS A 30 -3.72 12.41 13.35
N LYS A 31 -2.61 12.83 12.73
CA LYS A 31 -2.24 14.25 12.58
C LYS A 31 -2.87 14.92 11.37
N ILE A 32 -3.24 14.16 10.34
CA ILE A 32 -3.81 14.74 9.12
C ILE A 32 -5.30 14.98 9.26
N THR A 33 -5.76 16.17 8.86
CA THR A 33 -7.18 16.47 8.72
C THR A 33 -7.65 15.97 7.36
N LYS A 34 -8.40 14.88 7.34
CA LYS A 34 -8.76 14.15 6.10
C LYS A 34 -9.44 15.02 5.05
N LYS A 35 -10.36 15.91 5.46
CA LYS A 35 -11.07 16.83 4.55
C LYS A 35 -10.16 17.85 3.86
N ASP A 36 -8.95 18.05 4.39
CA ASP A 36 -7.99 19.02 3.85
C ASP A 36 -6.99 18.35 2.87
N ILE A 37 -6.97 17.04 2.78
CA ILE A 37 -6.11 16.30 1.85
C ILE A 37 -6.59 16.58 0.43
N TYR A 38 -5.65 16.90 -0.47
CA TYR A 38 -5.94 17.05 -1.90
C TYR A 38 -5.03 16.21 -2.79
N TYR A 39 -3.81 15.84 -2.30
CA TYR A 39 -2.89 15.02 -3.06
C TYR A 39 -2.05 14.11 -2.16
N ILE A 40 -1.75 12.90 -2.65
CA ILE A 40 -0.89 11.93 -1.96
C ILE A 40 0.09 11.32 -2.96
N GLU A 41 1.36 11.24 -2.59
CA GLU A 41 2.37 10.44 -3.28
C GLU A 41 2.80 9.28 -2.40
N GLY A 42 2.86 8.09 -2.98
CA GLY A 42 3.34 6.90 -2.29
C GLY A 42 4.21 6.04 -3.18
N ASP A 43 5.40 5.67 -2.69
CA ASP A 43 6.34 4.88 -3.47
C ASP A 43 6.78 3.64 -2.66
N TYR A 44 6.56 2.45 -3.24
CA TYR A 44 7.12 1.21 -2.74
C TYR A 44 8.43 0.93 -3.46
N ILE A 45 9.54 1.33 -2.88
CA ILE A 45 10.87 1.05 -3.40
C ILE A 45 11.34 -0.26 -2.77
N TRP A 46 11.36 -1.34 -3.56
CA TRP A 46 11.63 -2.65 -2.99
C TRP A 46 13.10 -2.86 -2.64
N GLY A 47 14.03 -2.42 -3.51
CA GLY A 47 15.47 -2.51 -3.28
C GLY A 47 16.02 -3.94 -3.11
N ARG A 48 15.31 -4.96 -3.57
CA ARG A 48 15.66 -6.38 -3.41
C ARG A 48 15.36 -7.17 -4.68
N LYS A 49 15.88 -6.70 -5.82
CA LYS A 49 15.64 -7.26 -7.16
C LYS A 49 15.82 -8.78 -7.22
N ILE A 50 16.84 -9.32 -6.54
CA ILE A 50 17.15 -10.76 -6.54
C ILE A 50 15.94 -11.62 -6.09
N LYS A 51 15.07 -11.09 -5.23
CA LYS A 51 13.87 -11.81 -4.78
C LYS A 51 12.80 -12.01 -5.85
N LEU A 52 12.92 -11.32 -6.99
CA LEU A 52 12.05 -11.57 -8.14
C LEU A 52 12.38 -12.88 -8.85
N PHE A 53 13.61 -13.37 -8.74
CA PHE A 53 14.12 -14.48 -9.53
C PHE A 53 13.89 -15.86 -8.93
N GLY A 54 13.34 -15.95 -7.72
CA GLY A 54 12.85 -17.18 -7.11
C GLY A 54 11.40 -17.49 -7.53
N TRP A 55 10.61 -18.01 -6.63
CA TRP A 55 9.22 -18.46 -6.84
C TRP A 55 8.33 -17.43 -7.56
N ARG A 56 8.65 -16.13 -7.45
CA ARG A 56 7.88 -15.06 -8.11
C ARG A 56 8.03 -15.08 -9.63
N SER A 57 9.16 -15.55 -10.15
CA SER A 57 9.34 -15.71 -11.60
C SER A 57 8.56 -16.89 -12.15
N GLU A 58 8.28 -17.89 -11.31
CA GLU A 58 7.60 -19.13 -11.67
C GLU A 58 6.08 -18.99 -11.70
N LEU A 59 5.53 -18.11 -10.86
CA LEU A 59 4.07 -17.86 -10.81
C LEU A 59 3.61 -17.02 -12.01
N ASN A 60 2.78 -17.58 -12.88
CA ASN A 60 2.26 -16.88 -14.06
C ASN A 60 1.48 -15.61 -13.71
N GLU A 61 0.68 -15.63 -12.66
CA GLU A 61 -0.19 -14.54 -12.23
C GLU A 61 0.50 -13.56 -11.28
N TYR A 62 1.81 -13.75 -10.97
CA TYR A 62 2.49 -12.80 -10.09
C TYR A 62 2.57 -11.41 -10.70
N SER A 63 2.09 -10.43 -9.98
CA SER A 63 2.14 -9.02 -10.33
C SER A 63 2.77 -8.20 -9.22
N ILE A 64 3.50 -7.15 -9.62
CA ILE A 64 4.08 -6.18 -8.70
C ILE A 64 2.99 -5.30 -8.04
N ILE A 65 1.80 -5.23 -8.62
CA ILE A 65 0.65 -4.57 -7.99
C ILE A 65 0.27 -5.33 -6.72
N HIS A 66 0.07 -6.65 -6.82
CA HIS A 66 -0.28 -7.50 -5.68
C HIS A 66 0.91 -7.77 -4.74
N GLY A 67 2.14 -7.76 -5.26
CA GLY A 67 3.34 -8.05 -4.47
C GLY A 67 3.94 -6.84 -3.73
N ALA A 68 3.61 -5.61 -4.14
CA ALA A 68 4.23 -4.40 -3.61
C ALA A 68 3.27 -3.21 -3.53
N ALA A 69 2.67 -2.77 -4.67
CA ALA A 69 1.81 -1.59 -4.69
C ALA A 69 0.63 -1.69 -3.73
N ILE A 70 0.09 -2.89 -3.52
CA ILE A 70 -1.00 -3.18 -2.58
C ILE A 70 -0.78 -2.57 -1.18
N HIS A 71 0.46 -2.55 -0.69
CA HIS A 71 0.78 -2.00 0.62
C HIS A 71 0.60 -0.47 0.68
N ILE A 72 0.93 0.23 -0.41
CA ILE A 72 0.75 1.69 -0.50
C ILE A 72 -0.71 2.02 -0.80
N ILE A 73 -1.37 1.26 -1.66
CA ILE A 73 -2.82 1.41 -1.93
C ILE A 73 -3.58 1.28 -0.61
N ASP A 74 -3.31 0.22 0.15
CA ASP A 74 -3.91 0.00 1.47
C ASP A 74 -3.65 1.15 2.43
N LEU A 75 -2.39 1.59 2.51
CA LEU A 75 -2.00 2.67 3.42
C LEU A 75 -2.77 3.97 3.13
N ILE A 76 -2.88 4.33 1.85
CA ILE A 76 -3.62 5.53 1.43
C ILE A 76 -5.12 5.38 1.71
N MET A 77 -5.73 4.26 1.34
CA MET A 77 -7.15 3.98 1.64
C MET A 77 -7.42 4.01 3.15
N TRP A 78 -6.51 3.44 3.94
CA TRP A 78 -6.64 3.44 5.40
C TRP A 78 -6.48 4.82 6.03
N ILE A 79 -5.54 5.65 5.55
CA ILE A 79 -5.33 7.02 6.05
C ILE A 79 -6.52 7.90 5.69
N THR A 80 -6.95 7.89 4.44
CA THR A 80 -8.08 8.71 3.94
C THR A 80 -9.42 8.19 4.43
N ASN A 81 -9.53 6.90 4.71
CA ASN A 81 -10.77 6.17 4.94
C ASN A 81 -11.72 6.22 3.72
N LEU A 82 -11.15 6.28 2.53
CA LEU A 82 -11.87 6.35 1.26
C LEU A 82 -11.40 5.21 0.34
N LYS A 83 -12.29 4.81 -0.58
CA LYS A 83 -11.99 3.93 -1.70
C LYS A 83 -11.86 4.79 -2.96
N PRO A 84 -10.86 4.56 -3.82
CA PRO A 84 -10.76 5.27 -5.08
C PRO A 84 -11.94 4.93 -6.01
N ILE A 85 -12.35 5.91 -6.82
CA ILE A 85 -13.41 5.80 -7.82
C ILE A 85 -12.86 5.42 -9.19
N SER A 86 -11.59 5.75 -9.46
CA SER A 86 -10.91 5.39 -10.71
C SER A 86 -9.45 5.02 -10.47
N VAL A 87 -8.88 4.27 -11.41
CA VAL A 87 -7.45 3.94 -11.46
C VAL A 87 -6.94 3.88 -12.89
N SER A 88 -5.81 4.55 -13.13
CA SER A 88 -5.02 4.43 -14.36
C SER A 88 -3.66 3.85 -14.03
N THR A 89 -3.22 2.81 -14.77
CA THR A 89 -1.98 2.10 -14.49
C THR A 89 -1.06 2.09 -15.69
N TYR A 90 0.22 2.40 -15.46
CA TYR A 90 1.32 2.28 -16.40
C TYR A 90 2.37 1.32 -15.82
N ALA A 91 3.00 0.53 -16.67
CA ALA A 91 3.96 -0.46 -16.22
C ALA A 91 5.03 -0.74 -17.27
N ASN A 92 6.21 -1.16 -16.84
CA ASN A 92 7.23 -1.68 -17.73
C ASN A 92 8.07 -2.78 -17.08
N ASN A 93 8.73 -3.55 -17.92
CA ASN A 93 9.64 -4.60 -17.53
C ASN A 93 11.09 -4.33 -17.99
N LYS A 94 11.41 -3.11 -18.42
CA LYS A 94 12.74 -2.79 -18.99
C LYS A 94 13.89 -3.31 -18.13
N PRO A 95 13.89 -3.16 -16.79
CA PRO A 95 14.99 -3.67 -15.96
C PRO A 95 15.04 -5.20 -15.81
N THR A 96 13.99 -5.92 -16.20
CA THR A 96 13.84 -7.38 -15.98
C THR A 96 13.59 -8.15 -17.26
N LYS A 97 13.49 -7.51 -18.42
CA LYS A 97 13.16 -8.11 -19.72
C LYS A 97 14.04 -9.34 -20.04
N ASN A 98 15.34 -9.25 -19.79
CA ASN A 98 16.32 -10.28 -20.09
C ASN A 98 16.73 -11.10 -18.84
N THR A 99 15.82 -11.28 -17.87
CA THR A 99 16.05 -12.06 -16.66
C THR A 99 15.00 -13.18 -16.54
N LYS A 100 15.11 -14.02 -15.52
CA LYS A 100 14.08 -15.03 -15.19
C LYS A 100 12.70 -14.37 -14.94
N PHE A 101 12.67 -13.15 -14.40
CA PHE A 101 11.44 -12.38 -14.16
C PHE A 101 11.14 -11.46 -15.34
N ARG A 102 10.44 -11.98 -16.35
CA ARG A 102 10.10 -11.23 -17.58
C ARG A 102 8.89 -10.32 -17.45
N LYS A 103 8.25 -10.27 -16.28
CA LYS A 103 7.04 -9.47 -15.99
C LYS A 103 7.41 -8.02 -15.64
N ASN A 104 6.38 -7.17 -15.55
CA ASN A 104 6.57 -5.77 -15.13
C ASN A 104 7.19 -5.72 -13.73
N SER A 105 8.29 -5.01 -13.61
CA SER A 105 9.00 -4.77 -12.34
C SER A 105 8.84 -3.35 -11.82
N LEU A 106 8.22 -2.49 -12.62
CA LEU A 106 7.79 -1.14 -12.28
C LEU A 106 6.33 -0.97 -12.66
N VAL A 107 5.53 -0.43 -11.75
CA VAL A 107 4.18 0.08 -12.02
C VAL A 107 4.02 1.47 -11.43
N VAL A 108 3.25 2.30 -12.14
CA VAL A 108 2.81 3.63 -11.67
C VAL A 108 1.29 3.67 -11.79
N LEU A 109 0.61 4.03 -10.71
CA LEU A 109 -0.83 4.15 -10.63
C LEU A 109 -1.20 5.59 -10.33
N LEU A 110 -2.24 6.08 -11.01
CA LEU A 110 -2.95 7.29 -10.67
C LEU A 110 -4.33 6.89 -10.18
N LEU A 111 -4.67 7.30 -8.98
CA LEU A 111 -5.95 7.01 -8.32
C LEU A 111 -6.70 8.31 -8.10
N GLU A 112 -7.98 8.30 -8.41
CA GLU A 112 -8.91 9.37 -8.06
C GLU A 112 -9.80 8.90 -6.93
N PHE A 113 -9.93 9.72 -5.90
CA PHE A 113 -10.78 9.46 -4.76
C PHE A 113 -11.95 10.46 -4.73
N PRO A 114 -13.03 10.16 -3.99
CA PRO A 114 -14.05 11.16 -3.68
C PRO A 114 -13.42 12.44 -3.13
N ASN A 115 -14.15 13.57 -3.24
CA ASN A 115 -13.73 14.89 -2.78
C ASN A 115 -12.48 15.44 -3.49
N ASN A 116 -12.29 15.08 -4.77
CA ASN A 116 -11.17 15.53 -5.62
C ASN A 116 -9.78 15.24 -5.03
N ILE A 117 -9.62 14.17 -4.28
CA ILE A 117 -8.32 13.73 -3.82
C ILE A 117 -7.67 12.89 -4.92
N LEU A 118 -6.44 13.24 -5.30
CA LEU A 118 -5.62 12.48 -6.23
C LEU A 118 -4.50 11.75 -5.48
N ALA A 119 -4.13 10.56 -5.95
CA ALA A 119 -2.95 9.87 -5.47
C ALA A 119 -2.12 9.30 -6.62
N LYS A 120 -0.81 9.53 -6.58
CA LYS A 120 0.19 8.85 -7.40
C LYS A 120 0.85 7.76 -6.56
N ILE A 121 0.87 6.55 -7.08
CA ILE A 121 1.57 5.42 -6.43
C ILE A 121 2.58 4.85 -7.41
N SER A 122 3.79 4.55 -6.95
CA SER A 122 4.70 3.69 -7.68
C SER A 122 5.10 2.45 -6.88
N ALA A 123 5.39 1.35 -7.59
CA ALA A 123 6.05 0.19 -7.02
C ALA A 123 7.18 -0.25 -7.93
N ASN A 124 8.40 -0.15 -7.43
CA ASN A 124 9.62 -0.44 -8.17
C ASN A 124 10.40 -1.58 -7.50
N ALA A 125 10.30 -2.77 -8.08
CA ALA A 125 10.99 -3.95 -7.57
C ALA A 125 12.44 -4.07 -8.07
N SER A 126 12.84 -3.25 -9.03
CA SER A 126 14.19 -3.27 -9.64
C SER A 126 15.04 -2.08 -9.24
N ALA A 127 14.56 -1.25 -8.31
CA ALA A 127 15.30 -0.09 -7.85
C ALA A 127 16.64 -0.48 -7.20
N CYS A 128 17.69 0.24 -7.56
CA CYS A 128 18.99 0.16 -6.89
C CYS A 128 18.98 1.08 -5.67
N HIS A 129 18.22 0.69 -4.64
CA HIS A 129 17.94 1.50 -3.48
C HIS A 129 17.61 0.61 -2.27
N ASN A 130 17.77 1.11 -1.06
CA ASN A 130 17.29 0.43 0.13
C ASN A 130 15.76 0.28 0.12
N HIS A 131 15.28 -0.79 0.75
CA HIS A 131 13.84 -1.02 0.85
C HIS A 131 13.16 0.06 1.72
N ILE A 132 12.24 0.79 1.12
CA ILE A 132 11.49 1.84 1.80
C ILE A 132 10.06 1.95 1.24
N HIS A 133 9.14 2.41 2.09
CA HIS A 133 7.81 2.88 1.72
C HIS A 133 7.81 4.40 1.91
N GLU A 134 7.97 5.13 0.83
CA GLU A 134 7.87 6.58 0.87
C GLU A 134 6.41 7.01 0.83
N LEU A 135 6.10 8.09 1.52
CA LEU A 135 4.75 8.65 1.57
C LEU A 135 4.84 10.16 1.77
N LYS A 136 4.13 10.92 0.93
CA LYS A 136 3.90 12.34 1.10
C LYS A 136 2.41 12.61 1.07
N ILE A 137 1.89 13.30 2.07
CA ILE A 137 0.48 13.67 2.17
C ILE A 137 0.39 15.18 2.17
N PHE A 138 -0.19 15.72 1.11
CA PHE A 138 -0.40 17.15 0.93
C PHE A 138 -1.79 17.54 1.40
N SER A 139 -1.85 18.46 2.34
CA SER A 139 -3.12 19.05 2.82
C SER A 139 -3.02 20.57 2.83
N LYS A 140 -4.17 21.26 2.96
CA LYS A 140 -4.24 22.73 2.92
C LYS A 140 -3.24 23.41 3.85
N ASN A 141 -2.96 22.84 5.02
CA ASN A 141 -2.20 23.51 6.08
C ASN A 141 -0.87 22.83 6.43
N LYS A 142 -0.59 21.66 5.88
CA LYS A 142 0.64 20.91 6.16
C LYS A 142 0.94 19.84 5.13
N ILE A 143 2.20 19.42 5.11
CA ILE A 143 2.64 18.25 4.37
C ILE A 143 3.29 17.29 5.37
N LEU A 144 2.91 16.02 5.33
CA LEU A 144 3.58 14.95 6.06
C LEU A 144 4.42 14.14 5.08
N VAL A 145 5.67 13.91 5.41
CA VAL A 145 6.64 13.24 4.54
C VAL A 145 7.35 12.12 5.29
N ASN A 146 7.44 10.97 4.65
CA ASN A 146 8.41 9.91 4.97
C ASN A 146 9.19 9.56 3.71
N ASN A 147 10.50 9.71 3.74
CA ASN A 147 11.39 9.38 2.64
C ASN A 147 12.73 8.84 3.14
N ASN A 148 13.70 8.66 2.24
CA ASN A 148 15.03 8.14 2.57
C ASN A 148 15.82 9.02 3.56
N PHE A 149 15.50 10.30 3.67
CA PHE A 149 16.17 11.25 4.58
C PHE A 149 15.52 11.34 5.96
N GLY A 150 14.35 10.70 6.13
CA GLY A 150 13.62 10.67 7.40
C GLY A 150 12.16 11.04 7.27
N SER A 151 11.57 11.38 8.41
CA SER A 151 10.14 11.72 8.49
C SER A 151 9.98 13.15 8.98
N TYR A 152 9.11 13.92 8.29
CA TYR A 152 8.98 15.35 8.50
C TYR A 152 7.53 15.83 8.40
N GLU A 153 7.24 16.92 9.11
CA GLU A 153 6.03 17.73 8.96
C GLU A 153 6.45 19.15 8.50
N TYR A 154 5.92 19.57 7.35
CA TYR A 154 5.99 20.96 6.90
C TYR A 154 4.71 21.67 7.32
N LYS A 155 4.83 22.78 8.07
CA LYS A 155 3.70 23.58 8.50
C LYS A 155 4.11 25.06 8.56
N ARG A 156 3.33 25.96 7.93
CA ARG A 156 3.65 27.41 7.87
C ARG A 156 5.09 27.67 7.42
N ASN A 157 5.53 27.00 6.35
CA ASN A 157 6.90 27.09 5.79
C ASN A 157 8.04 26.67 6.74
N LYS A 158 7.72 26.03 7.87
CA LYS A 158 8.68 25.47 8.80
C LYS A 158 8.72 23.95 8.69
N LEU A 159 9.93 23.40 8.82
CA LEU A 159 10.19 21.96 8.79
C LEU A 159 10.36 21.45 10.22
N TYR A 160 9.58 20.44 10.58
CA TYR A 160 9.68 19.76 11.86
C TYR A 160 10.05 18.30 11.61
N LYS A 161 11.13 17.83 12.23
CA LYS A 161 11.51 16.42 12.18
C LYS A 161 10.58 15.60 13.06
N ILE A 162 10.09 14.48 12.53
CA ILE A 162 9.27 13.52 13.27
C ILE A 162 10.18 12.41 13.77
N ASN A 163 10.33 12.31 15.08
CA ASN A 163 11.07 11.21 15.70
C ASN A 163 10.18 9.95 15.68
N SER A 164 10.46 9.04 14.77
CA SER A 164 9.72 7.81 14.60
C SER A 164 10.65 6.64 14.33
N SER A 165 10.24 5.45 14.74
CA SER A 165 10.96 4.21 14.46
C SER A 165 10.52 3.60 13.12
N TYR A 166 10.95 4.20 12.02
CA TYR A 166 10.76 3.58 10.71
C TYR A 166 12.06 2.90 10.26
N PRO A 167 12.02 1.64 9.75
CA PRO A 167 10.89 0.72 9.70
C PRO A 167 10.60 0.08 11.07
N ASP A 168 9.37 0.22 11.55
CA ASP A 168 8.90 -0.31 12.84
C ASP A 168 8.61 -1.81 12.78
N LYS A 169 9.66 -2.63 12.88
CA LYS A 169 9.52 -4.09 12.82
C LYS A 169 8.82 -4.68 14.05
N LYS A 170 8.98 -4.06 15.21
CA LYS A 170 8.47 -4.57 16.51
C LYS A 170 6.94 -4.62 16.53
N ASN A 171 6.27 -3.69 15.89
CA ASN A 171 4.82 -3.61 15.90
C ASN A 171 4.12 -4.59 14.94
N ARG A 172 4.84 -5.26 14.03
CA ARG A 172 4.24 -6.20 13.06
C ARG A 172 3.48 -7.35 13.73
N LYS A 173 3.99 -7.86 14.84
CA LYS A 173 3.33 -8.93 15.63
C LYS A 173 1.94 -8.54 16.13
N LYS A 174 1.64 -7.25 16.28
CA LYS A 174 0.34 -6.76 16.74
C LYS A 174 -0.82 -7.16 15.82
N LEU A 175 -0.59 -7.30 14.50
CA LEU A 175 -1.62 -7.76 13.56
C LEU A 175 -1.99 -9.21 13.82
N ILE A 176 -0.98 -10.07 13.94
CA ILE A 176 -1.20 -11.51 14.17
C ILE A 176 -1.83 -11.70 15.55
N GLN A 177 -1.31 -11.00 16.58
CA GLN A 177 -1.86 -11.07 17.92
C GLN A 177 -3.32 -10.62 17.97
N ASN A 178 -3.67 -9.51 17.30
CA ASN A 178 -5.07 -9.05 17.21
C ASN A 178 -5.97 -10.10 16.55
N PHE A 179 -5.49 -10.78 15.51
CA PHE A 179 -6.25 -11.82 14.84
C PHE A 179 -6.47 -13.04 15.74
N ILE A 180 -5.42 -13.49 16.45
CA ILE A 180 -5.52 -14.59 17.42
C ILE A 180 -6.49 -14.20 18.55
N ASP A 181 -6.34 -13.02 19.14
CA ASP A 181 -7.21 -12.52 20.19
C ASP A 181 -8.67 -12.43 19.75
N PHE A 182 -8.92 -12.05 18.49
CA PHE A 182 -10.26 -12.03 17.92
C PHE A 182 -10.85 -13.45 17.83
N LEU A 183 -10.07 -14.43 17.36
CA LEU A 183 -10.52 -15.82 17.24
C LEU A 183 -10.81 -16.46 18.61
N VAL A 184 -9.94 -16.21 19.60
CA VAL A 184 -10.04 -16.83 20.93
C VAL A 184 -11.05 -16.11 21.81
N LYS A 185 -11.01 -14.77 21.87
CA LYS A 185 -11.82 -13.96 22.81
C LYS A 185 -13.14 -13.46 22.24
N LYS A 186 -13.39 -13.68 20.97
CA LYS A 186 -14.62 -13.34 20.18
C LYS A 186 -15.15 -11.89 20.29
N ASN A 187 -14.71 -11.11 21.26
CA ASN A 187 -15.19 -9.74 21.55
C ASN A 187 -14.25 -8.62 21.09
N LYS A 188 -13.10 -8.93 20.53
CA LYS A 188 -12.18 -7.94 19.95
C LYS A 188 -12.52 -7.64 18.49
N LYS A 189 -12.40 -6.38 18.11
CA LYS A 189 -12.55 -5.96 16.71
C LYS A 189 -11.27 -6.29 15.93
N LEU A 190 -11.43 -6.81 14.71
CA LEU A 190 -10.31 -6.99 13.79
C LEU A 190 -9.71 -5.63 13.41
N MET A 191 -8.39 -5.51 13.47
CA MET A 191 -7.67 -4.33 12.97
C MET A 191 -7.84 -4.14 11.47
N ILE A 192 -7.98 -5.25 10.73
CA ILE A 192 -8.23 -5.26 9.29
C ILE A 192 -9.57 -5.94 9.06
N LYS A 193 -10.57 -5.16 8.72
CA LYS A 193 -11.92 -5.66 8.45
C LYS A 193 -11.93 -6.44 7.13
N HIS A 194 -12.80 -7.43 7.02
CA HIS A 194 -12.92 -8.20 5.78
C HIS A 194 -13.31 -7.34 4.58
N GLN A 195 -14.24 -6.39 4.77
CA GLN A 195 -14.66 -5.48 3.71
C GLN A 195 -13.48 -4.65 3.18
N GLU A 196 -12.63 -4.15 4.06
CA GLU A 196 -11.43 -3.39 3.66
C GLU A 196 -10.47 -4.23 2.80
N GLN A 197 -10.35 -5.53 3.08
CA GLN A 197 -9.54 -6.44 2.27
C GLN A 197 -10.15 -6.66 0.87
N PHE A 198 -11.48 -6.82 0.78
CA PHE A 198 -12.17 -6.94 -0.51
C PHE A 198 -12.08 -5.63 -1.32
N ASP A 199 -12.26 -4.49 -0.67
CA ASP A 199 -12.14 -3.19 -1.32
C ASP A 199 -10.73 -2.99 -1.87
N LEU A 200 -9.71 -3.31 -1.06
CA LEU A 200 -8.31 -3.26 -1.49
C LEU A 200 -8.04 -4.16 -2.69
N MET A 201 -8.49 -5.42 -2.64
CA MET A 201 -8.31 -6.35 -3.75
C MET A 201 -9.04 -5.89 -5.00
N SER A 202 -10.25 -5.31 -4.87
CA SER A 202 -10.98 -4.78 -6.02
C SER A 202 -10.24 -3.65 -6.72
N VAL A 203 -9.54 -2.79 -5.95
CA VAL A 203 -8.67 -1.74 -6.50
C VAL A 203 -7.46 -2.34 -7.21
N CYS A 204 -6.82 -3.36 -6.62
CA CYS A 204 -5.69 -4.05 -7.26
C CYS A 204 -6.09 -4.71 -8.58
N PHE A 205 -7.24 -5.38 -8.63
CA PHE A 205 -7.75 -5.98 -9.87
C PHE A 205 -8.13 -4.93 -10.92
N ALA A 206 -8.72 -3.81 -10.51
CA ALA A 206 -8.98 -2.69 -11.43
C ALA A 206 -7.68 -2.12 -12.00
N ALA A 207 -6.64 -2.00 -11.19
CA ALA A 207 -5.31 -1.56 -11.63
C ALA A 207 -4.68 -2.54 -12.64
N GLU A 208 -4.79 -3.87 -12.41
CA GLU A 208 -4.36 -4.88 -13.37
C GLU A 208 -5.12 -4.75 -14.69
N LYS A 209 -6.45 -4.63 -14.63
CA LYS A 209 -7.27 -4.45 -15.83
C LYS A 209 -6.87 -3.20 -16.62
N SER A 210 -6.68 -2.07 -15.94
CA SER A 210 -6.20 -0.83 -16.56
C SER A 210 -4.84 -0.99 -17.23
N MET A 211 -3.90 -1.70 -16.58
CA MET A 211 -2.59 -2.00 -17.16
C MET A 211 -2.68 -2.84 -18.43
N LEU A 212 -3.56 -3.85 -18.44
CA LEU A 212 -3.73 -4.76 -19.59
C LEU A 212 -4.42 -4.08 -20.77
N GLN A 213 -5.36 -3.19 -20.51
CA GLN A 213 -6.06 -2.44 -21.57
C GLN A 213 -5.12 -1.51 -22.34
N LYS A 214 -4.18 -0.85 -21.67
CA LYS A 214 -3.18 0.04 -22.32
C LYS A 214 -2.10 -0.69 -23.13
N LYS A 215 -1.96 -2.00 -22.99
CA LYS A 215 -1.04 -2.81 -23.83
C LYS A 215 -1.64 -3.19 -25.18
N LYS A 216 -2.93 -2.96 -25.40
CA LYS A 216 -3.63 -3.33 -26.63
C LYS A 216 -3.72 -2.18 -27.65
N ASN A 217 -3.31 -0.96 -27.25
CA ASN A 217 -3.14 0.21 -28.08
C ASN A 217 -1.64 0.47 -28.30
#